data_014b4590f52824bee0339a1e7f140668
#
_entry.id   014b4590f52824bee0339a1e7f140668
#
_cell.length_a   1.000
_cell.length_b   1.000
_cell.length_c   1.000
_cell.angle_alpha   90.00
_cell.angle_beta   90.00
_cell.angle_gamma   90.00
#
_symmetry.space_group_name_H-M   'P 1'
#
loop_
_entity.id
_entity.type
_entity.pdbx_description
1 polymer ?
#
loop_
_entity_poly.entity_id
_entity_poly.type
_entity_poly.pdbx_seq_one_letter_code
_entity_poly.pdbx_strand_id
1 'polypeptide(L)'
;GMITSDVGIVVVPHLTAPADLEQIARSTVAIRLPEICPIPIHFIPGIKNSCSNISLENYEAMDIMRGEEVESLAIIDKYHNGSPMILVLPGSHNKFVAVNADKEITGCLTSISGELLSAIINDTIIAKSVNRSFVTADQYDRKWLLLGYNTAKETGLGRACFSGRIL
;
A
#
# COMPACT_ATOMS: atom_id res chain seq x y z
N GLY A 1 2.07 14.54 7.05
CA GLY A 1 1.42 15.68 6.48
C GLY A 1 2.01 15.98 5.10
N MET A 2 1.20 15.93 4.08
CA MET A 2 1.64 16.18 2.71
C MET A 2 1.97 17.65 2.56
N ILE A 3 3.25 17.98 2.56
CA ILE A 3 3.72 19.21 1.93
C ILE A 3 3.55 18.94 0.45
N THR A 4 2.72 19.70 -0.17
CA THR A 4 2.09 19.53 -1.48
C THR A 4 2.83 18.60 -2.44
N SER A 5 2.10 17.66 -3.05
CA SER A 5 2.61 16.73 -4.05
C SER A 5 3.53 17.40 -5.08
N ASP A 6 3.29 18.65 -5.40
CA ASP A 6 4.03 19.41 -6.41
C ASP A 6 5.46 19.75 -5.97
N VAL A 7 5.67 20.20 -4.73
CA VAL A 7 7.03 20.48 -4.22
C VAL A 7 7.79 19.18 -3.93
N GLY A 8 7.14 18.19 -3.30
CA GLY A 8 7.79 16.93 -2.91
C GLY A 8 8.18 16.06 -4.12
N ILE A 9 7.34 15.94 -5.13
CA ILE A 9 7.60 15.07 -6.29
C ILE A 9 8.65 15.67 -7.23
N VAL A 10 8.63 16.97 -7.44
CA VAL A 10 9.57 17.65 -8.33
C VAL A 10 10.99 17.65 -7.76
N VAL A 11 11.12 17.77 -6.44
CA VAL A 11 12.43 17.93 -5.79
C VAL A 11 13.10 16.60 -5.50
N VAL A 12 12.31 15.53 -5.23
CA VAL A 12 12.85 14.20 -4.88
C VAL A 12 12.14 13.13 -5.70
N PRO A 13 12.70 12.77 -6.89
CA PRO A 13 12.11 11.72 -7.71
C PRO A 13 12.16 10.37 -6.99
N HIS A 14 11.26 9.47 -7.38
CA HIS A 14 11.26 8.10 -6.86
C HIS A 14 12.53 7.36 -7.27
N LEU A 15 13.09 6.59 -6.35
CA LEU A 15 14.08 5.58 -6.66
C LEU A 15 13.41 4.42 -7.41
N THR A 16 14.18 3.80 -8.29
CA THR A 16 13.73 2.59 -8.97
C THR A 16 14.17 1.38 -8.15
N ALA A 17 13.28 0.46 -7.86
CA ALA A 17 13.62 -0.81 -7.19
C ALA A 17 14.62 -1.64 -8.03
N PRO A 18 15.54 -2.41 -7.42
CA PRO A 18 15.68 -2.58 -5.97
C PRO A 18 16.31 -1.37 -5.28
N ALA A 19 15.90 -1.12 -4.03
CA ALA A 19 16.42 -0.02 -3.24
C ALA A 19 16.55 -0.42 -1.76
N ASP A 20 17.64 0.00 -1.13
CA ASP A 20 17.96 -0.22 0.26
C ASP A 20 17.94 1.07 1.10
N LEU A 21 18.15 0.93 2.41
CA LEU A 21 18.20 2.06 3.34
C LEU A 21 19.28 3.07 2.97
N GLU A 22 20.46 2.61 2.53
CA GLU A 22 21.58 3.48 2.21
C GLU A 22 21.31 4.33 0.99
N GLN A 23 20.73 3.74 -0.05
CA GLN A 23 20.32 4.45 -1.27
C GLN A 23 19.24 5.50 -0.98
N ILE A 24 18.24 5.16 -0.15
CA ILE A 24 17.19 6.09 0.26
C ILE A 24 17.79 7.24 1.08
N ALA A 25 18.66 6.93 2.04
CA ALA A 25 19.32 7.95 2.86
C ALA A 25 20.17 8.92 2.02
N ARG A 26 20.97 8.41 1.08
CA ARG A 26 21.80 9.22 0.17
C ARG A 26 20.97 10.08 -0.78
N SER A 27 19.77 9.65 -1.12
CA SER A 27 18.87 10.35 -2.04
C SER A 27 17.90 11.29 -1.32
N THR A 28 17.95 11.33 0.01
CA THR A 28 17.15 12.27 0.82
C THR A 28 17.70 13.68 0.66
N VAL A 29 16.81 14.64 0.39
CA VAL A 29 17.18 16.05 0.15
C VAL A 29 16.65 16.92 1.29
N ALA A 30 17.53 17.73 1.89
CA ALA A 30 17.15 18.70 2.89
C ALA A 30 16.89 20.07 2.25
N ILE A 31 15.68 20.62 2.44
CA ILE A 31 15.26 21.89 1.86
C ILE A 31 14.85 22.84 2.99
N ARG A 32 15.29 24.11 2.89
CA ARG A 32 14.85 25.18 3.76
C ARG A 32 13.63 25.88 3.15
N LEU A 33 12.53 25.82 3.87
CA LEU A 33 11.28 26.53 3.54
C LEU A 33 10.87 27.36 4.75
N PRO A 34 11.56 28.51 4.99
CA PRO A 34 11.40 29.29 6.23
C PRO A 34 9.98 29.81 6.44
N GLU A 35 9.19 29.97 5.37
CA GLU A 35 7.77 30.31 5.42
C GLU A 35 6.88 29.19 5.97
N ILE A 36 7.37 27.94 5.98
CA ILE A 36 6.65 26.75 6.47
C ILE A 36 7.26 26.26 7.79
N CYS A 37 8.60 26.17 7.83
CA CYS A 37 9.31 25.58 8.96
C CYS A 37 10.69 26.25 9.14
N PRO A 38 11.08 26.64 10.38
CA PRO A 38 12.37 27.30 10.64
C PRO A 38 13.59 26.36 10.49
N ILE A 39 13.37 25.04 10.53
CA ILE A 39 14.43 24.04 10.32
C ILE A 39 14.31 23.42 8.94
N PRO A 40 15.40 22.85 8.37
CA PRO A 40 15.33 22.15 7.10
C PRO A 40 14.36 20.97 7.15
N ILE A 41 13.57 20.81 6.08
CA ILE A 41 12.68 19.67 5.89
C ILE A 41 13.42 18.62 5.04
N HIS A 42 13.49 17.40 5.54
CA HIS A 42 14.10 16.29 4.84
C HIS A 42 13.04 15.57 3.99
N PHE A 43 13.20 15.61 2.68
CA PHE A 43 12.33 14.93 1.72
C PHE A 43 12.93 13.57 1.39
N ILE A 44 12.26 12.52 1.81
CA ILE A 44 12.64 11.13 1.56
C ILE A 44 12.07 10.73 0.18
N PRO A 45 12.88 10.13 -0.72
CA PRO A 45 12.37 9.65 -2.01
C PRO A 45 11.42 8.46 -1.82
N GLY A 46 10.34 8.43 -2.58
CA GLY A 46 9.55 7.22 -2.71
C GLY A 46 10.27 6.15 -3.53
N ILE A 47 9.66 4.99 -3.65
CA ILE A 47 10.17 3.88 -4.47
C ILE A 47 9.13 3.54 -5.55
N LYS A 48 9.60 3.25 -6.75
CA LYS A 48 8.79 2.73 -7.86
C LYS A 48 9.32 1.39 -8.33
N ASN A 49 8.45 0.57 -8.86
CA ASN A 49 8.85 -0.68 -9.50
C ASN A 49 9.78 -0.45 -10.68
N SER A 50 10.67 -1.41 -10.93
CA SER A 50 11.52 -1.43 -12.11
C SER A 50 10.68 -1.86 -13.31
N CYS A 51 10.11 -0.89 -14.00
CA CYS A 51 9.38 -1.09 -15.23
C CYS A 51 9.82 -0.02 -16.23
N SER A 52 10.53 -0.45 -17.27
CA SER A 52 10.92 0.43 -18.40
C SER A 52 9.89 0.29 -19.50
N ASN A 53 9.62 1.37 -20.21
CA ASN A 53 8.72 1.38 -21.37
C ASN A 53 7.30 0.83 -21.05
N ILE A 54 6.59 1.55 -20.18
CA ILE A 54 5.22 1.20 -19.84
C ILE A 54 4.34 1.19 -21.09
N SER A 55 3.63 0.07 -21.30
CA SER A 55 2.73 -0.17 -22.42
C SER A 55 1.43 -0.80 -21.92
N LEU A 56 0.47 -1.03 -22.83
CA LEU A 56 -0.79 -1.69 -22.49
C LEU A 56 -0.60 -3.15 -22.04
N GLU A 57 0.52 -3.77 -22.41
CA GLU A 57 0.83 -5.16 -22.09
C GLU A 57 1.52 -5.33 -20.72
N ASN A 58 2.03 -4.24 -20.13
CA ASN A 58 2.80 -4.31 -18.88
C ASN A 58 2.53 -3.19 -17.88
N TYR A 59 1.51 -2.35 -18.09
CA TYR A 59 1.23 -1.20 -17.23
C TYR A 59 0.98 -1.61 -15.76
N GLU A 60 0.43 -2.80 -15.54
CA GLU A 60 0.15 -3.35 -14.21
C GLU A 60 1.43 -3.74 -13.42
N ALA A 61 2.57 -3.87 -14.09
CA ALA A 61 3.86 -4.12 -13.44
C ALA A 61 4.42 -2.85 -12.76
N MET A 62 3.94 -1.66 -13.18
CA MET A 62 4.33 -0.40 -12.55
C MET A 62 3.49 -0.16 -11.30
N ASP A 63 4.18 0.12 -10.21
CA ASP A 63 3.59 0.63 -8.98
C ASP A 63 4.58 1.57 -8.29
N ILE A 64 4.07 2.41 -7.42
CA ILE A 64 4.86 3.38 -6.67
C ILE A 64 4.40 3.41 -5.20
N MET A 65 5.31 3.78 -4.32
CA MET A 65 5.00 4.10 -2.93
C MET A 65 5.72 5.37 -2.50
N ARG A 66 5.09 6.15 -1.64
CA ARG A 66 5.67 7.35 -1.04
C ARG A 66 5.09 7.54 0.36
N GLY A 67 5.94 7.25 1.35
CA GLY A 67 5.63 7.19 2.78
C GLY A 67 5.80 5.76 3.31
N GLU A 68 5.26 4.77 2.63
CA GLU A 68 5.32 3.36 3.03
C GLU A 68 6.74 2.78 2.96
N GLU A 69 7.66 3.37 2.20
CA GLU A 69 9.07 2.99 2.22
C GLU A 69 9.69 3.18 3.59
N VAL A 70 9.31 4.24 4.31
CA VAL A 70 9.83 4.52 5.66
C VAL A 70 9.35 3.48 6.66
N GLU A 71 8.07 3.12 6.62
CA GLU A 71 7.51 2.04 7.43
C GLU A 71 8.15 0.70 7.10
N SER A 72 8.32 0.42 5.81
CA SER A 72 8.96 -0.80 5.33
C SER A 72 10.40 -0.92 5.83
N LEU A 73 11.20 0.14 5.74
CA LEU A 73 12.59 0.14 6.23
C LEU A 73 12.66 -0.10 7.74
N ALA A 74 11.76 0.49 8.52
CA ALA A 74 11.72 0.28 9.97
C ALA A 74 11.37 -1.19 10.31
N ILE A 75 10.48 -1.81 9.55
CA ILE A 75 10.12 -3.23 9.72
C ILE A 75 11.29 -4.13 9.28
N ILE A 76 11.93 -3.83 8.16
CA ILE A 76 13.09 -4.57 7.66
C ILE A 76 14.23 -4.53 8.68
N ASP A 77 14.57 -3.35 9.19
CA ASP A 77 15.65 -3.21 10.19
C ASP A 77 15.39 -4.07 11.42
N LYS A 78 14.14 -4.11 11.89
CA LYS A 78 13.78 -4.79 13.14
C LYS A 78 13.52 -6.30 12.98
N TYR A 79 12.97 -6.74 11.88
CA TYR A 79 12.42 -8.09 11.75
C TYR A 79 13.02 -8.94 10.64
N HIS A 80 13.84 -8.37 9.75
CA HIS A 80 14.44 -9.14 8.67
C HIS A 80 15.48 -10.14 9.21
N ASN A 81 15.34 -11.40 8.84
CA ASN A 81 16.14 -12.51 9.33
C ASN A 81 17.08 -13.14 8.30
N GLY A 82 17.37 -12.43 7.21
CA GLY A 82 18.19 -12.94 6.10
C GLY A 82 17.43 -13.72 5.04
N SER A 83 16.09 -13.84 5.16
CA SER A 83 15.24 -14.50 4.16
C SER A 83 14.35 -13.49 3.44
N PRO A 84 14.00 -13.73 2.16
CA PRO A 84 13.02 -12.89 1.48
C PRO A 84 11.70 -12.83 2.24
N MET A 85 11.04 -11.68 2.22
CA MET A 85 9.78 -11.47 2.92
C MET A 85 8.83 -10.58 2.10
N ILE A 86 7.55 -10.68 2.39
CA ILE A 86 6.51 -9.76 1.91
C ILE A 86 5.97 -9.01 3.12
N LEU A 87 6.05 -7.70 3.08
CA LEU A 87 5.38 -6.84 4.06
C LEU A 87 3.96 -6.56 3.56
N VAL A 88 3.00 -6.61 4.46
CA VAL A 88 1.61 -6.24 4.19
C VAL A 88 1.28 -5.05 5.07
N LEU A 89 1.05 -3.90 4.44
CA LEU A 89 0.71 -2.65 5.09
C LEU A 89 -0.79 -2.37 4.84
N PRO A 90 -1.67 -2.74 5.78
CA PRO A 90 -3.11 -2.56 5.62
C PRO A 90 -3.51 -1.09 5.75
N GLY A 91 -4.45 -0.66 4.91
CA GLY A 91 -4.99 0.70 4.92
C GLY A 91 -6.17 0.84 3.96
N SER A 92 -6.53 2.08 3.64
CA SER A 92 -7.46 2.37 2.53
C SER A 92 -6.90 1.80 1.22
N HIS A 93 -5.61 1.99 1.01
CA HIS A 93 -4.81 1.32 0.00
C HIS A 93 -3.92 0.30 0.70
N ASN A 94 -4.17 -0.97 0.49
CA ASN A 94 -3.29 -2.01 1.01
C ASN A 94 -2.04 -2.09 0.14
N LYS A 95 -0.87 -2.04 0.78
CA LYS A 95 0.43 -2.14 0.10
C LYS A 95 1.09 -3.48 0.44
N PHE A 96 1.56 -4.16 -0.59
CA PHE A 96 2.39 -5.36 -0.47
C PHE A 96 3.79 -4.99 -0.94
N VAL A 97 4.79 -5.15 -0.08
CA VAL A 97 6.18 -4.77 -0.39
C VAL A 97 7.04 -6.02 -0.37
N ALA A 98 7.68 -6.30 -1.50
CA ALA A 98 8.60 -7.41 -1.63
C ALA A 98 10.01 -6.98 -1.20
N VAL A 99 10.62 -7.79 -0.33
CA VAL A 99 11.98 -7.57 0.20
C VAL A 99 12.80 -8.83 -0.04
N ASN A 100 14.01 -8.68 -0.56
CA ASN A 100 14.92 -9.80 -0.79
C ASN A 100 15.76 -10.15 0.46
N ALA A 101 16.65 -11.15 0.33
CA ALA A 101 17.53 -11.58 1.40
C ALA A 101 18.57 -10.50 1.82
N ASP A 102 18.89 -9.58 0.92
CA ASP A 102 19.86 -8.51 1.12
C ASP A 102 19.24 -7.23 1.70
N LYS A 103 17.99 -7.30 2.18
CA LYS A 103 17.22 -6.18 2.75
C LYS A 103 16.84 -5.09 1.74
N GLU A 104 16.87 -5.38 0.47
CA GLU A 104 16.43 -4.45 -0.56
C GLU A 104 14.94 -4.61 -0.83
N ILE A 105 14.24 -3.49 -0.96
CA ILE A 105 12.88 -3.44 -1.47
C ILE A 105 12.94 -3.65 -2.98
N THR A 106 12.43 -4.78 -3.45
CA THR A 106 12.49 -5.18 -4.86
C THR A 106 11.28 -4.76 -5.68
N GLY A 107 10.22 -4.34 -5.01
CA GLY A 107 9.00 -3.82 -5.63
C GLY A 107 7.84 -3.76 -4.67
N CYS A 108 6.74 -3.21 -5.15
CA CYS A 108 5.49 -3.12 -4.39
C CYS A 108 4.28 -3.38 -5.30
N LEU A 109 3.15 -3.67 -4.66
CA LEU A 109 1.85 -3.79 -5.29
C LEU A 109 0.81 -3.13 -4.39
N THR A 110 0.01 -2.24 -4.99
CA THR A 110 -1.05 -1.52 -4.30
C THR A 110 -2.42 -2.07 -4.68
N SER A 111 -3.29 -2.19 -3.69
CA SER A 111 -4.70 -2.51 -3.91
C SER A 111 -5.58 -1.50 -3.18
N ILE A 112 -6.59 -0.97 -3.86
CA ILE A 112 -7.61 -0.10 -3.25
C ILE A 112 -8.64 -0.88 -2.43
N SER A 113 -8.32 -2.09 -1.99
CA SER A 113 -9.28 -3.01 -1.37
C SER A 113 -9.90 -2.46 -0.08
N GLY A 114 -9.19 -1.67 0.71
CA GLY A 114 -9.76 -1.03 1.90
C GLY A 114 -10.78 0.05 1.55
N GLU A 115 -10.47 0.90 0.57
CA GLU A 115 -11.40 1.91 0.06
C GLU A 115 -12.60 1.27 -0.62
N LEU A 116 -12.38 0.24 -1.44
CA LEU A 116 -13.45 -0.51 -2.07
C LEU A 116 -14.37 -1.17 -1.03
N LEU A 117 -13.82 -1.77 0.02
CA LEU A 117 -14.60 -2.33 1.11
C LEU A 117 -15.44 -1.26 1.81
N SER A 118 -14.86 -0.08 2.06
CA SER A 118 -15.58 1.05 2.64
C SER A 118 -16.75 1.49 1.75
N ALA A 119 -16.53 1.64 0.45
CA ALA A 119 -17.58 1.99 -0.50
C ALA A 119 -18.68 0.93 -0.54
N ILE A 120 -18.33 -0.36 -0.56
CA ILE A 120 -19.31 -1.45 -0.55
C ILE A 120 -20.18 -1.39 0.71
N ILE A 121 -19.56 -1.20 1.88
CA ILE A 121 -20.27 -1.18 3.17
C ILE A 121 -21.16 0.05 3.33
N ASN A 122 -20.74 1.21 2.83
CA ASN A 122 -21.43 2.46 3.10
C ASN A 122 -22.38 2.91 1.98
N ASP A 123 -22.04 2.66 0.71
CA ASP A 123 -22.62 3.34 -0.44
C ASP A 123 -23.34 2.40 -1.43
N THR A 124 -23.41 1.10 -1.13
CA THR A 124 -24.09 0.14 -1.98
C THR A 124 -25.40 -0.36 -1.38
N ILE A 125 -26.12 -1.16 -2.16
CA ILE A 125 -27.35 -1.85 -1.72
C ILE A 125 -27.11 -2.76 -0.48
N ILE A 126 -25.86 -3.15 -0.22
CA ILE A 126 -25.48 -4.02 0.91
C ILE A 126 -25.43 -3.22 2.22
N ALA A 127 -25.27 -1.91 2.16
CA ALA A 127 -25.04 -1.04 3.32
C ALA A 127 -26.05 -1.25 4.45
N LYS A 128 -27.32 -1.41 4.11
CA LYS A 128 -28.38 -1.67 5.12
C LYS A 128 -28.26 -3.05 5.76
N SER A 129 -27.82 -4.06 5.01
CA SER A 129 -27.69 -5.44 5.50
C SER A 129 -26.53 -5.60 6.50
N VAL A 130 -25.50 -4.77 6.36
CA VAL A 130 -24.32 -4.76 7.25
C VAL A 130 -24.31 -3.60 8.25
N ASN A 131 -25.44 -2.88 8.36
CA ASN A 131 -25.57 -1.70 9.24
C ASN A 131 -24.50 -0.62 9.03
N ARG A 132 -23.94 -0.51 7.83
CA ARG A 132 -22.79 0.37 7.50
C ARG A 132 -21.63 0.21 8.49
N SER A 133 -21.36 -1.00 8.94
CA SER A 133 -20.37 -1.28 9.97
C SER A 133 -19.34 -2.29 9.48
N PHE A 134 -18.09 -2.02 9.81
CA PHE A 134 -17.02 -2.99 9.66
C PHE A 134 -17.09 -4.03 10.78
N VAL A 135 -16.65 -5.23 10.47
CA VAL A 135 -16.44 -6.28 11.47
C VAL A 135 -15.31 -5.88 12.40
N THR A 136 -15.56 -5.92 13.70
CA THR A 136 -14.56 -5.68 14.73
C THR A 136 -13.76 -6.96 15.02
N ALA A 137 -12.62 -6.85 15.71
CA ALA A 137 -11.74 -7.99 15.95
C ALA A 137 -12.43 -9.10 16.79
N ASP A 138 -13.32 -8.72 17.69
CA ASP A 138 -14.12 -9.65 18.52
C ASP A 138 -15.27 -10.32 17.75
N GLN A 139 -15.68 -9.74 16.63
CA GLN A 139 -16.71 -10.29 15.74
C GLN A 139 -16.12 -11.12 14.60
N TYR A 140 -14.78 -11.18 14.49
CA TYR A 140 -14.11 -11.94 13.45
C TYR A 140 -14.42 -13.44 13.58
N ASP A 141 -14.93 -14.02 12.50
CA ASP A 141 -15.12 -15.47 12.38
C ASP A 141 -14.49 -15.98 11.08
N ARG A 142 -13.50 -16.85 11.25
CA ARG A 142 -12.77 -17.48 10.13
C ARG A 142 -13.69 -18.20 9.15
N LYS A 143 -14.78 -18.82 9.63
CA LYS A 143 -15.73 -19.55 8.79
C LYS A 143 -16.37 -18.62 7.76
N TRP A 144 -16.84 -17.46 8.19
CA TRP A 144 -17.47 -16.50 7.29
C TRP A 144 -16.46 -15.84 6.33
N LEU A 145 -15.25 -15.58 6.81
CA LEU A 145 -14.18 -15.09 5.95
C LEU A 145 -13.88 -16.08 4.80
N LEU A 146 -13.68 -17.36 5.15
CA LEU A 146 -13.37 -18.40 4.15
C LEU A 146 -14.54 -18.66 3.19
N LEU A 147 -15.78 -18.59 3.68
CA LEU A 147 -16.97 -18.68 2.83
C LEU A 147 -17.00 -17.54 1.81
N GLY A 148 -16.81 -16.30 2.26
CA GLY A 148 -16.78 -15.13 1.38
C GLY A 148 -15.64 -15.19 0.37
N TYR A 149 -14.44 -15.59 0.80
CA TYR A 149 -13.28 -15.76 -0.07
C TYR A 149 -13.54 -16.81 -1.16
N ASN A 150 -14.03 -18.01 -0.80
CA ASN A 150 -14.31 -19.06 -1.76
C ASN A 150 -15.42 -18.66 -2.74
N THR A 151 -16.49 -18.04 -2.25
CA THR A 151 -17.54 -17.51 -3.09
C THR A 151 -17.01 -16.47 -4.09
N ALA A 152 -16.16 -15.56 -3.64
CA ALA A 152 -15.56 -14.54 -4.50
C ALA A 152 -14.63 -15.16 -5.56
N LYS A 153 -13.87 -16.17 -5.19
CA LYS A 153 -12.99 -16.91 -6.11
C LYS A 153 -13.77 -17.63 -7.21
N GLU A 154 -14.91 -18.20 -6.88
CA GLU A 154 -15.74 -18.97 -7.82
C GLU A 154 -16.64 -18.10 -8.68
N THR A 155 -17.22 -17.04 -8.12
CA THR A 155 -18.29 -16.27 -8.76
C THR A 155 -17.93 -14.82 -9.05
N GLY A 156 -16.78 -14.35 -8.60
CA GLY A 156 -16.32 -12.96 -8.65
C GLY A 156 -16.85 -12.11 -7.49
N LEU A 157 -16.14 -11.01 -7.21
CA LEU A 157 -16.37 -10.15 -6.04
C LEU A 157 -17.81 -9.59 -6.01
N GLY A 158 -18.33 -9.08 -7.11
CA GLY A 158 -19.66 -8.48 -7.17
C GLY A 158 -20.76 -9.45 -6.78
N ARG A 159 -20.69 -10.70 -7.26
CA ARG A 159 -21.66 -11.74 -6.89
C ARG A 159 -21.50 -12.16 -5.43
N ALA A 160 -20.29 -12.32 -4.94
CA ALA A 160 -20.03 -12.67 -3.55
C ALA A 160 -20.62 -11.62 -2.60
N CYS A 161 -20.37 -10.33 -2.84
CA CYS A 161 -20.92 -9.23 -2.05
C CYS A 161 -22.45 -9.24 -2.06
N PHE A 162 -23.09 -9.45 -3.22
CA PHE A 162 -24.55 -9.52 -3.30
C PHE A 162 -25.13 -10.71 -2.54
N SER A 163 -24.46 -11.87 -2.63
CA SER A 163 -24.89 -13.11 -1.96
C SER A 163 -24.87 -12.98 -0.43
N GLY A 164 -23.97 -12.17 0.12
CA GLY A 164 -23.92 -11.90 1.56
C GLY A 164 -25.19 -11.29 2.15
N ARG A 165 -26.10 -10.76 1.31
CA ARG A 165 -27.43 -10.26 1.76
C ARG A 165 -28.43 -11.37 2.04
N ILE A 166 -28.17 -12.57 1.52
CA ILE A 166 -29.11 -13.69 1.58
C ILE A 166 -28.95 -14.46 2.91
N LEU A 167 -27.79 -14.33 3.54
CA LEU A 167 -27.45 -14.93 4.82
C LEU A 167 -27.79 -14.02 6.00
#